data_5232137172cd0b53756b84d51b226c95
#
_entry.id   5232137172cd0b53756b84d51b226c95
#
_cell.length_a   1.000
_cell.length_b   1.000
_cell.length_c   1.000
_cell.angle_alpha   90.00
_cell.angle_beta   90.00
_cell.angle_gamma   90.00
#
_symmetry.space_group_name_H-M   'P 1'
#
loop_
_entity.id
_entity.type
_entity.pdbx_description
1 polymer ?
#
loop_
_entity_poly.entity_id
_entity_poly.type
_entity_poly.pdbx_seq_one_letter_code
_entity_poly.pdbx_strand_id
1 'polypeptide(L)'
;MGQEEEAVKGEPGAGGEAPARKTPSVFRNYVSFAGMAIAAAGFVSIVLMLLLEFLGGEEHGHNPYTGIFTYILFPSIMGFGIVLFLAGGMWERHRRHKMKPDEIGRYPVLDLNDPRRRRTFVTLMLLTFVFLFISAFGSYRAFEHTESVQFCGQTCHTVMKPEHTAYLAGAHARVKCVECHVGPGADWYVKSKLSGAYQLYSVAFNKYPRPIKTPVHNLRPAQQTCEQCHWPAKFFGAQLKVFNRFAYDEGNTLRQTRMLINTGGGDPSTGQVAGIHWHMNIANEITYVSTDGQRQVIPWVRMKSKDGTVREFHLEGARLAPGESEKHEVRRMDCVDCHNRPAHVYVPPDRAVNDALNAGKIDPALPYVKRQAVEVLTKGYQTEDEAVASIGRDLEGFYRQNYADLYAQRGEAVRAAVAEVQRIYRTYNFPEMKTDWKTHPDNLSHFYYQGCFRCHDGRHKSDDGRVIRNECNTCHTVLDQTEGGQRVALEDGKFKHPVNLGDLAGTNCTACHKHTRAFQHPVNLGDLSQFKCIDCHAGRNWLLEGD
;
A
#
# COMPACT_ATOMS: atom_id res chain seq x y z
N MET A 1 -47.70 103.60 54.77
CA MET A 1 -47.85 103.51 53.32
C MET A 1 -47.49 102.06 52.99
N GLY A 2 -48.50 101.34 52.72
CA GLY A 2 -48.61 99.98 52.57
C GLY A 2 -48.06 99.41 51.31
N GLN A 3 -47.76 98.15 51.31
CA GLN A 3 -47.91 97.31 50.16
C GLN A 3 -48.19 95.89 50.62
N GLU A 4 -49.23 95.36 50.03
CA GLU A 4 -49.80 94.06 50.28
C GLU A 4 -48.90 92.91 49.71
N GLU A 5 -48.78 91.85 50.46
CA GLU A 5 -48.20 90.58 50.03
C GLU A 5 -49.25 89.74 49.28
N GLU A 6 -49.06 89.49 48.03
CA GLU A 6 -49.85 88.55 47.24
C GLU A 6 -49.21 87.17 47.25
N ALA A 7 -49.87 86.18 47.83
CA ALA A 7 -49.46 84.83 47.90
C ALA A 7 -49.74 84.08 46.58
N VAL A 8 -48.70 83.67 45.84
CA VAL A 8 -48.82 82.84 44.66
C VAL A 8 -48.82 81.35 45.09
N LYS A 9 -49.95 80.72 44.87
CA LYS A 9 -50.08 79.23 44.98
C LYS A 9 -49.27 78.55 43.88
N GLY A 10 -48.24 77.78 44.28
CA GLY A 10 -47.48 76.90 43.39
C GLY A 10 -48.28 75.65 43.11
N GLU A 11 -48.48 75.30 41.83
CA GLU A 11 -48.99 74.02 41.34
C GLU A 11 -47.99 72.91 41.55
N PRO A 12 -48.43 71.67 41.82
CA PRO A 12 -47.52 70.54 41.96
C PRO A 12 -46.99 70.12 40.60
N GLY A 13 -45.66 70.23 40.42
CA GLY A 13 -44.94 69.88 39.23
C GLY A 13 -45.13 68.39 38.85
N ALA A 14 -45.43 68.19 37.58
CA ALA A 14 -45.57 66.91 36.95
C ALA A 14 -44.32 66.06 37.18
N GLY A 15 -44.53 64.87 37.76
CA GLY A 15 -43.49 63.86 37.91
C GLY A 15 -42.94 63.40 36.55
N GLY A 16 -41.72 63.83 36.24
CA GLY A 16 -40.99 63.32 35.10
C GLY A 16 -40.73 61.80 35.26
N GLU A 17 -41.44 61.04 34.48
CA GLU A 17 -41.11 59.61 34.35
C GLU A 17 -39.64 59.48 33.97
N ALA A 18 -38.85 58.85 34.86
CA ALA A 18 -37.46 58.44 34.56
C ALA A 18 -37.44 57.55 33.32
N PRO A 19 -36.57 57.80 32.33
CA PRO A 19 -36.57 57.05 31.09
C PRO A 19 -36.45 55.57 31.41
N ALA A 20 -37.42 54.77 30.90
CA ALA A 20 -37.47 53.31 31.10
C ALA A 20 -36.11 52.69 30.77
N ARG A 21 -35.40 52.14 31.77
CA ARG A 21 -34.11 51.46 31.61
C ARG A 21 -34.29 50.29 30.66
N LYS A 22 -33.77 50.40 29.42
CA LYS A 22 -33.75 49.33 28.45
C LYS A 22 -33.01 48.14 29.06
N THR A 23 -33.72 47.04 29.28
CA THR A 23 -33.11 45.78 29.76
C THR A 23 -32.06 45.31 28.78
N PRO A 24 -30.84 44.93 29.21
CA PRO A 24 -29.79 44.48 28.31
C PRO A 24 -30.22 43.20 27.58
N SER A 25 -29.79 43.01 26.31
CA SER A 25 -30.10 41.85 25.51
C SER A 25 -29.78 40.53 26.26
N VAL A 26 -30.64 39.54 26.14
CA VAL A 26 -30.47 38.22 26.74
C VAL A 26 -29.20 37.47 26.26
N PHE A 27 -28.67 37.83 25.09
CA PHE A 27 -27.44 37.26 24.55
C PHE A 27 -26.16 37.87 25.14
N ARG A 28 -26.27 38.85 26.03
CA ARG A 28 -25.11 39.43 26.73
C ARG A 28 -24.77 38.59 27.97
N ASN A 29 -24.32 37.36 27.79
CA ASN A 29 -23.85 36.47 28.84
C ASN A 29 -22.60 35.72 28.40
N TYR A 30 -21.82 35.16 29.32
CA TYR A 30 -20.54 34.49 29.01
C TYR A 30 -20.71 33.27 28.10
N VAL A 31 -21.79 32.51 28.23
CA VAL A 31 -22.07 31.34 27.40
C VAL A 31 -22.33 31.76 25.95
N SER A 32 -23.18 32.79 25.75
CA SER A 32 -23.41 33.31 24.39
C SER A 32 -22.16 33.96 23.79
N PHE A 33 -21.33 34.64 24.57
CA PHE A 33 -20.06 35.16 24.07
C PHE A 33 -19.10 34.04 23.68
N ALA A 34 -18.97 32.98 24.46
CA ALA A 34 -18.18 31.81 24.12
C ALA A 34 -18.69 31.13 22.83
N GLY A 35 -20.04 30.95 22.74
CA GLY A 35 -20.66 30.39 21.52
C GLY A 35 -20.38 31.24 20.27
N MET A 36 -20.48 32.57 20.38
CA MET A 36 -20.17 33.48 19.28
C MET A 36 -18.70 33.42 18.86
N ALA A 37 -17.78 33.34 19.83
CA ALA A 37 -16.34 33.20 19.56
C ALA A 37 -16.02 31.88 18.81
N ILE A 38 -16.61 30.77 19.25
CA ILE A 38 -16.46 29.46 18.59
C ILE A 38 -17.05 29.50 17.16
N ALA A 39 -18.23 30.09 16.98
CA ALA A 39 -18.84 30.22 15.66
C ALA A 39 -18.00 31.08 14.71
N ALA A 40 -17.49 32.21 15.20
CA ALA A 40 -16.60 33.07 14.43
C ALA A 40 -15.27 32.36 14.06
N ALA A 41 -14.68 31.60 14.98
CA ALA A 41 -13.49 30.81 14.74
C ALA A 41 -13.74 29.76 13.63
N GLY A 42 -14.86 29.02 13.70
CA GLY A 42 -15.26 28.05 12.67
C GLY A 42 -15.44 28.75 11.30
N PHE A 43 -16.11 29.87 11.24
CA PHE A 43 -16.30 30.65 10.01
C PHE A 43 -14.97 31.11 9.39
N VAL A 44 -14.09 31.71 10.19
CA VAL A 44 -12.77 32.18 9.73
C VAL A 44 -11.94 30.99 9.21
N SER A 45 -12.00 29.85 9.88
CA SER A 45 -11.30 28.61 9.43
C SER A 45 -11.82 28.12 8.08
N ILE A 46 -13.14 28.13 7.84
CA ILE A 46 -13.74 27.80 6.54
C ILE A 46 -13.20 28.74 5.45
N VAL A 47 -13.25 30.04 5.70
CA VAL A 47 -12.78 31.05 4.72
C VAL A 47 -11.29 30.87 4.42
N LEU A 48 -10.47 30.66 5.44
CA LEU A 48 -9.04 30.42 5.25
C LEU A 48 -8.75 29.15 4.44
N MET A 49 -9.48 28.06 4.69
CA MET A 49 -9.31 26.81 3.93
C MET A 49 -9.74 26.98 2.47
N LEU A 50 -10.86 27.66 2.21
CA LEU A 50 -11.30 27.99 0.85
C LEU A 50 -10.29 28.86 0.11
N LEU A 51 -9.70 29.85 0.80
CA LEU A 51 -8.64 30.69 0.23
C LEU A 51 -7.37 29.88 -0.09
N LEU A 52 -6.95 28.99 0.81
CA LEU A 52 -5.81 28.11 0.58
C LEU A 52 -6.05 27.17 -0.59
N GLU A 53 -7.26 26.62 -0.73
CA GLU A 53 -7.66 25.78 -1.85
C GLU A 53 -7.65 26.57 -3.19
N PHE A 54 -8.14 27.79 -3.18
CA PHE A 54 -8.15 28.67 -4.35
C PHE A 54 -6.76 29.15 -4.77
N LEU A 55 -5.88 29.47 -3.80
CA LEU A 55 -4.52 29.97 -4.05
C LEU A 55 -3.50 28.84 -4.35
N GLY A 56 -3.84 27.59 -4.02
CA GLY A 56 -2.93 26.44 -4.11
C GLY A 56 -2.63 25.94 -5.54
N GLY A 57 -3.34 26.41 -6.57
CA GLY A 57 -3.10 26.09 -7.97
C GLY A 57 -3.28 24.60 -8.34
N GLU A 58 -3.37 24.29 -9.63
CA GLU A 58 -3.61 22.94 -10.17
C GLU A 58 -2.46 21.93 -9.96
N GLU A 59 -1.27 22.39 -9.55
CA GLU A 59 -0.10 21.54 -9.33
C GLU A 59 -0.19 20.65 -8.08
N HIS A 60 -1.06 20.99 -7.14
CA HIS A 60 -1.31 20.18 -5.95
C HIS A 60 -2.67 19.50 -6.12
N GLY A 61 -2.68 18.33 -6.71
CA GLY A 61 -3.89 17.54 -6.95
C GLY A 61 -4.87 17.65 -5.76
N HIS A 62 -6.14 17.97 -6.05
CA HIS A 62 -7.20 18.12 -5.06
C HIS A 62 -7.21 16.94 -4.08
N ASN A 63 -6.70 17.19 -2.87
CA ASN A 63 -6.77 16.18 -1.84
C ASN A 63 -8.21 16.11 -1.32
N PRO A 64 -8.96 15.02 -1.55
CA PRO A 64 -10.38 14.93 -1.20
C PRO A 64 -10.64 15.10 0.31
N TYR A 65 -9.59 15.05 1.13
CA TYR A 65 -9.71 15.16 2.59
C TYR A 65 -9.69 16.61 3.10
N THR A 66 -9.16 17.56 2.35
CA THR A 66 -9.29 18.99 2.69
C THR A 66 -10.75 19.37 2.77
N GLY A 67 -11.60 18.78 1.92
CA GLY A 67 -13.04 18.94 1.96
C GLY A 67 -13.69 18.51 3.30
N ILE A 68 -13.15 17.52 4.00
CA ILE A 68 -13.68 17.10 5.31
C ILE A 68 -13.51 18.23 6.34
N PHE A 69 -12.38 18.90 6.34
CA PHE A 69 -12.15 20.04 7.23
C PHE A 69 -13.03 21.22 6.84
N THR A 70 -13.08 21.55 5.54
CA THR A 70 -13.80 22.72 5.02
C THR A 70 -15.32 22.54 5.11
N TYR A 71 -15.86 21.36 4.78
CA TYR A 71 -17.30 21.15 4.61
C TYR A 71 -17.96 20.36 5.76
N ILE A 72 -17.18 19.71 6.64
CA ILE A 72 -17.74 18.92 7.75
C ILE A 72 -17.24 19.45 9.10
N LEU A 73 -15.95 19.46 9.36
CA LEU A 73 -15.41 19.74 10.69
C LEU A 73 -15.64 21.21 11.10
N PHE A 74 -15.20 22.17 10.29
CA PHE A 74 -15.33 23.58 10.63
C PHE A 74 -16.79 24.07 10.60
N PRO A 75 -17.66 23.66 9.67
CA PRO A 75 -19.10 23.92 9.78
C PRO A 75 -19.74 23.31 11.02
N SER A 76 -19.30 22.12 11.46
CA SER A 76 -19.79 21.50 12.70
C SER A 76 -19.37 22.31 13.94
N ILE A 77 -18.12 22.81 13.98
CA ILE A 77 -17.63 23.70 15.04
C ILE A 77 -18.43 25.01 15.03
N MET A 78 -18.67 25.60 13.87
CA MET A 78 -19.47 26.80 13.71
C MET A 78 -20.91 26.55 14.18
N GLY A 79 -21.53 25.44 13.76
CA GLY A 79 -22.87 25.05 14.19
C GLY A 79 -22.98 24.85 15.70
N PHE A 80 -21.99 24.16 16.30
CA PHE A 80 -21.91 24.05 17.77
C PHE A 80 -21.81 25.40 18.46
N GLY A 81 -20.99 26.31 17.95
CA GLY A 81 -20.89 27.67 18.46
C GLY A 81 -22.21 28.42 18.39
N ILE A 82 -22.97 28.29 17.28
CA ILE A 82 -24.31 28.91 17.13
C ILE A 82 -25.30 28.32 18.14
N VAL A 83 -25.30 26.98 18.30
CA VAL A 83 -26.17 26.32 19.28
C VAL A 83 -25.84 26.78 20.70
N LEU A 84 -24.58 26.91 21.04
CA LEU A 84 -24.14 27.40 22.35
C LEU A 84 -24.52 28.86 22.57
N PHE A 85 -24.43 29.71 21.53
CA PHE A 85 -24.89 31.09 21.56
C PHE A 85 -26.38 31.19 21.87
N LEU A 86 -27.21 30.43 21.17
CA LEU A 86 -28.67 30.39 21.39
C LEU A 86 -29.03 29.79 22.74
N ALA A 87 -28.39 28.70 23.14
CA ALA A 87 -28.59 28.05 24.45
C ALA A 87 -28.25 29.02 25.59
N GLY A 88 -27.16 29.78 25.47
CA GLY A 88 -26.80 30.84 26.42
C GLY A 88 -27.86 31.91 26.53
N GLY A 89 -28.45 32.33 25.41
CA GLY A 89 -29.56 33.28 25.40
C GLY A 89 -30.84 32.75 26.07
N MET A 90 -31.18 31.48 25.77
CA MET A 90 -32.34 30.81 26.39
C MET A 90 -32.16 30.62 27.89
N TRP A 91 -30.97 30.17 28.31
CA TRP A 91 -30.62 30.00 29.73
C TRP A 91 -30.68 31.32 30.47
N GLU A 92 -30.13 32.39 29.91
CA GLU A 92 -30.19 33.74 30.49
C GLU A 92 -31.62 34.26 30.58
N ARG A 93 -32.45 34.02 29.55
CA ARG A 93 -33.89 34.38 29.58
C ARG A 93 -34.60 33.65 30.71
N HIS A 94 -34.36 32.33 30.88
CA HIS A 94 -34.96 31.56 31.97
C HIS A 94 -34.47 32.04 33.34
N ARG A 95 -33.19 32.35 33.48
CA ARG A 95 -32.59 32.90 34.70
C ARG A 95 -33.23 34.25 35.09
N ARG A 96 -33.41 35.14 34.12
CA ARG A 96 -33.99 36.47 34.35
C ARG A 96 -35.47 36.43 34.75
N HIS A 97 -36.22 35.40 34.33
CA HIS A 97 -37.59 35.19 34.80
C HIS A 97 -37.68 34.88 36.28
N LYS A 98 -36.60 34.40 36.89
CA LYS A 98 -36.53 34.03 38.33
C LYS A 98 -35.86 35.12 39.20
N MET A 99 -35.30 36.19 38.62
CA MET A 99 -34.55 37.23 39.33
C MET A 99 -35.34 38.54 39.33
N LYS A 100 -35.15 39.34 40.39
CA LYS A 100 -35.70 40.69 40.42
C LYS A 100 -34.90 41.60 39.49
N PRO A 101 -35.53 42.64 38.89
CA PRO A 101 -34.85 43.52 37.92
C PRO A 101 -33.57 44.19 38.43
N ASP A 102 -33.47 44.41 39.74
CA ASP A 102 -32.32 45.06 40.39
C ASP A 102 -31.13 44.07 40.62
N GLU A 103 -31.38 42.78 40.53
CA GLU A 103 -30.35 41.71 40.68
C GLU A 103 -29.67 41.36 39.36
N ILE A 104 -30.14 41.94 38.24
CA ILE A 104 -29.53 41.69 36.93
C ILE A 104 -28.19 42.42 36.85
N GLY A 105 -27.10 41.68 37.06
CA GLY A 105 -25.74 42.22 37.05
C GLY A 105 -25.40 42.91 35.70
N ARG A 106 -24.59 43.96 35.78
CA ARG A 106 -24.05 44.60 34.59
C ARG A 106 -23.01 43.72 33.95
N TYR A 107 -23.33 43.14 32.81
CA TYR A 107 -22.33 42.39 32.02
C TYR A 107 -21.27 43.35 31.46
N PRO A 108 -20.04 42.89 31.25
CA PRO A 108 -18.98 43.71 30.68
C PRO A 108 -19.45 44.33 29.36
N VAL A 109 -19.51 45.61 29.30
CA VAL A 109 -19.79 46.36 28.07
C VAL A 109 -18.46 46.61 27.37
N LEU A 110 -18.33 46.11 26.15
CA LEU A 110 -17.19 46.43 25.31
C LEU A 110 -17.40 47.84 24.73
N ASP A 111 -16.89 48.86 25.45
CA ASP A 111 -16.91 50.24 24.98
C ASP A 111 -15.72 50.49 24.07
N LEU A 112 -15.97 50.50 22.76
CA LEU A 112 -14.94 50.76 21.74
C LEU A 112 -14.60 52.25 21.59
N ASN A 113 -15.32 53.15 22.28
CA ASN A 113 -14.98 54.57 22.33
C ASN A 113 -13.86 54.85 23.35
N ASP A 114 -13.68 53.95 24.35
CA ASP A 114 -12.53 53.99 25.24
C ASP A 114 -11.26 53.54 24.48
N PRO A 115 -10.24 54.38 24.31
CA PRO A 115 -9.03 54.04 23.54
C PRO A 115 -8.27 52.86 24.10
N ARG A 116 -8.29 52.62 25.42
CA ARG A 116 -7.62 51.48 26.07
C ARG A 116 -8.34 50.18 25.75
N ARG A 117 -9.66 50.15 25.92
CA ARG A 117 -10.49 48.96 25.65
C ARG A 117 -10.49 48.63 24.16
N ARG A 118 -10.55 49.64 23.28
CA ARG A 118 -10.43 49.46 21.83
C ARG A 118 -9.10 48.84 21.44
N ARG A 119 -7.97 49.36 21.99
CA ARG A 119 -6.63 48.78 21.70
C ARG A 119 -6.55 47.33 22.16
N THR A 120 -7.01 46.99 23.38
CA THR A 120 -7.04 45.63 23.89
C THR A 120 -7.88 44.72 23.01
N PHE A 121 -9.06 45.17 22.60
CA PHE A 121 -9.95 44.41 21.72
C PHE A 121 -9.30 44.13 20.36
N VAL A 122 -8.75 45.18 19.71
CA VAL A 122 -8.06 45.04 18.42
C VAL A 122 -6.85 44.10 18.53
N THR A 123 -6.06 44.24 19.62
CA THR A 123 -4.91 43.35 19.85
C THR A 123 -5.34 41.87 20.03
N LEU A 124 -6.39 41.62 20.84
CA LEU A 124 -6.92 40.27 21.02
C LEU A 124 -7.46 39.69 19.71
N MET A 125 -8.20 40.49 18.93
CA MET A 125 -8.71 40.07 17.62
C MET A 125 -7.57 39.73 16.66
N LEU A 126 -6.52 40.56 16.61
CA LEU A 126 -5.35 40.32 15.79
C LEU A 126 -4.61 39.06 16.23
N LEU A 127 -4.37 38.87 17.52
CA LEU A 127 -3.74 37.66 18.06
C LEU A 127 -4.56 36.41 17.77
N THR A 128 -5.89 36.49 17.91
CA THR A 128 -6.79 35.37 17.57
C THR A 128 -6.71 35.06 16.08
N PHE A 129 -6.74 36.08 15.22
CA PHE A 129 -6.61 35.87 13.78
C PHE A 129 -5.26 35.21 13.41
N VAL A 130 -4.15 35.72 13.96
CA VAL A 130 -2.82 35.17 13.75
C VAL A 130 -2.75 33.70 14.25
N PHE A 131 -3.33 33.46 15.44
CA PHE A 131 -3.39 32.09 15.99
C PHE A 131 -4.20 31.14 15.08
N LEU A 132 -5.37 31.57 14.60
CA LEU A 132 -6.18 30.75 13.69
C LEU A 132 -5.48 30.52 12.35
N PHE A 133 -4.82 31.57 11.82
CA PHE A 133 -4.04 31.45 10.60
C PHE A 133 -2.90 30.44 10.75
N ILE A 134 -2.10 30.56 11.81
CA ILE A 134 -0.99 29.63 12.09
C ILE A 134 -1.55 28.20 12.31
N SER A 135 -2.65 28.07 13.04
CA SER A 135 -3.29 26.77 13.28
C SER A 135 -3.82 26.16 11.99
N ALA A 136 -4.51 26.91 11.15
CA ALA A 136 -5.02 26.41 9.87
C ALA A 136 -3.89 26.01 8.92
N PHE A 137 -2.91 26.90 8.74
CA PHE A 137 -1.73 26.64 7.90
C PHE A 137 -0.89 25.48 8.44
N GLY A 138 -0.63 25.46 9.74
CA GLY A 138 0.12 24.41 10.40
C GLY A 138 -0.59 23.04 10.31
N SER A 139 -1.90 23.02 10.52
CA SER A 139 -2.70 21.79 10.36
C SER A 139 -2.69 21.28 8.92
N TYR A 140 -2.80 22.16 7.94
CA TYR A 140 -2.72 21.81 6.53
C TYR A 140 -1.34 21.21 6.19
N ARG A 141 -0.26 21.87 6.60
CA ARG A 141 1.11 21.36 6.39
C ARG A 141 1.39 20.04 7.12
N ALA A 142 0.89 19.91 8.35
CA ALA A 142 0.97 18.66 9.10
C ALA A 142 0.23 17.53 8.37
N PHE A 143 -0.94 17.82 7.84
CA PHE A 143 -1.71 16.88 7.04
C PHE A 143 -0.94 16.47 5.78
N GLU A 144 -0.45 17.39 4.94
CA GLU A 144 0.36 17.09 3.76
C GLU A 144 1.59 16.24 4.12
N HIS A 145 2.27 16.58 5.21
CA HIS A 145 3.43 15.84 5.68
C HIS A 145 3.06 14.40 6.06
N THR A 146 1.96 14.20 6.80
CA THR A 146 1.51 12.84 7.21
C THR A 146 1.01 11.98 6.04
N GLU A 147 0.72 12.57 4.88
CA GLU A 147 0.34 11.88 3.65
C GLU A 147 1.54 11.66 2.70
N SER A 148 2.74 12.14 3.08
CA SER A 148 3.93 12.03 2.24
C SER A 148 4.61 10.66 2.33
N VAL A 149 5.33 10.28 1.26
CA VAL A 149 6.15 9.07 1.22
C VAL A 149 7.26 9.13 2.29
N GLN A 150 7.80 10.33 2.54
CA GLN A 150 8.82 10.55 3.56
C GLN A 150 8.30 10.23 4.97
N PHE A 151 7.10 10.68 5.29
CA PHE A 151 6.50 10.37 6.59
C PHE A 151 6.29 8.87 6.76
N CYS A 152 5.63 8.21 5.80
CA CYS A 152 5.34 6.78 5.88
C CYS A 152 6.60 5.92 5.87
N GLY A 153 7.60 6.26 5.03
CA GLY A 153 8.77 5.43 4.81
C GLY A 153 9.99 5.78 5.68
N GLN A 154 10.13 7.06 6.09
CA GLN A 154 11.34 7.52 6.77
C GLN A 154 11.12 7.88 8.25
N THR A 155 9.96 8.36 8.65
CA THR A 155 9.68 8.63 10.07
C THR A 155 9.65 7.34 10.88
N CYS A 156 9.07 6.27 10.31
CA CYS A 156 9.09 4.93 10.88
C CYS A 156 10.19 4.05 10.25
N HIS A 157 11.37 4.62 9.97
CA HIS A 157 12.41 4.03 9.13
C HIS A 157 12.81 2.60 9.48
N THR A 158 12.85 2.23 10.75
CA THR A 158 13.25 0.87 11.15
C THR A 158 12.21 -0.17 10.72
N VAL A 159 10.93 0.09 10.99
CA VAL A 159 9.83 -0.84 10.70
C VAL A 159 9.52 -0.88 9.21
N MET A 160 9.54 0.30 8.57
CA MET A 160 9.14 0.47 7.17
C MET A 160 10.31 0.34 6.18
N LYS A 161 11.55 0.12 6.66
CA LYS A 161 12.73 -0.02 5.80
C LYS A 161 12.53 -1.04 4.68
N PRO A 162 12.02 -2.26 4.95
CA PRO A 162 11.80 -3.25 3.89
C PRO A 162 10.80 -2.77 2.83
N GLU A 163 9.63 -2.32 3.27
CA GLU A 163 8.54 -1.89 2.39
C GLU A 163 8.91 -0.64 1.60
N HIS A 164 9.54 0.35 2.24
CA HIS A 164 9.96 1.59 1.59
C HIS A 164 11.08 1.35 0.57
N THR A 165 12.07 0.51 0.91
CA THR A 165 13.18 0.21 -0.01
C THR A 165 12.68 -0.57 -1.23
N ALA A 166 11.84 -1.59 -1.02
CA ALA A 166 11.23 -2.35 -2.11
C ALA A 166 10.32 -1.47 -2.99
N TYR A 167 9.56 -0.56 -2.38
CA TYR A 167 8.74 0.43 -3.09
C TYR A 167 9.57 1.32 -4.02
N LEU A 168 10.68 1.89 -3.52
CA LEU A 168 11.56 2.75 -4.32
C LEU A 168 12.21 2.02 -5.51
N ALA A 169 12.41 0.70 -5.38
CA ALA A 169 12.91 -0.15 -6.46
C ALA A 169 11.81 -0.66 -7.41
N GLY A 170 10.54 -0.44 -7.08
CA GLY A 170 9.39 -1.01 -7.77
C GLY A 170 8.78 -0.12 -8.86
N ALA A 171 7.87 -0.69 -9.64
CA ALA A 171 7.16 0.01 -10.72
C ALA A 171 6.26 1.16 -10.21
N HIS A 172 5.82 1.12 -8.96
CA HIS A 172 4.94 2.11 -8.33
C HIS A 172 5.69 3.16 -7.49
N ALA A 173 7.00 3.31 -7.64
CA ALA A 173 7.84 4.26 -6.87
C ALA A 173 7.40 5.74 -6.96
N ARG A 174 6.52 6.09 -7.91
CA ARG A 174 5.95 7.44 -8.07
C ARG A 174 4.52 7.58 -7.54
N VAL A 175 3.90 6.49 -7.09
CA VAL A 175 2.55 6.47 -6.54
C VAL A 175 2.66 6.63 -5.02
N LYS A 176 1.99 7.63 -4.44
CA LYS A 176 2.08 7.85 -2.98
C LYS A 176 1.51 6.66 -2.22
N CYS A 177 2.10 6.36 -1.05
CA CYS A 177 1.64 5.26 -0.19
C CYS A 177 0.14 5.36 0.12
N VAL A 178 -0.34 6.57 0.35
CA VAL A 178 -1.74 6.85 0.70
C VAL A 178 -2.73 6.52 -0.41
N GLU A 179 -2.33 6.54 -1.68
CA GLU A 179 -3.21 6.20 -2.81
C GLU A 179 -3.72 4.75 -2.71
N CYS A 180 -2.86 3.85 -2.22
CA CYS A 180 -3.21 2.43 -2.03
C CYS A 180 -3.69 2.13 -0.61
N HIS A 181 -3.06 2.73 0.44
CA HIS A 181 -3.30 2.37 1.84
C HIS A 181 -4.42 3.18 2.50
N VAL A 182 -4.74 4.35 1.98
CA VAL A 182 -5.83 5.20 2.48
C VAL A 182 -6.91 5.35 1.43
N GLY A 183 -6.56 5.88 0.25
CA GLY A 183 -7.48 6.13 -0.86
C GLY A 183 -8.60 7.14 -0.54
N PRO A 184 -9.46 7.53 -1.49
CA PRO A 184 -10.55 8.46 -1.28
C PRO A 184 -11.71 7.84 -0.48
N GLY A 185 -12.35 8.63 0.39
CA GLY A 185 -13.54 8.27 1.16
C GLY A 185 -13.38 8.42 2.66
N ALA A 186 -14.37 9.05 3.32
CA ALA A 186 -14.33 9.39 4.74
C ALA A 186 -14.16 8.17 5.64
N ASP A 187 -14.87 7.06 5.34
CA ASP A 187 -14.81 5.83 6.14
C ASP A 187 -13.41 5.22 6.14
N TRP A 188 -12.76 5.18 4.97
CA TRP A 188 -11.40 4.66 4.84
C TRP A 188 -10.38 5.57 5.47
N TYR A 189 -10.57 6.88 5.37
CA TYR A 189 -9.72 7.86 6.04
C TYR A 189 -9.74 7.66 7.55
N VAL A 190 -10.92 7.59 8.17
CA VAL A 190 -11.06 7.38 9.62
C VAL A 190 -10.42 6.06 10.04
N LYS A 191 -10.72 4.95 9.32
CA LYS A 191 -10.12 3.64 9.60
C LYS A 191 -8.58 3.69 9.51
N SER A 192 -8.04 4.37 8.50
CA SER A 192 -6.59 4.50 8.32
C SER A 192 -5.93 5.31 9.45
N LYS A 193 -6.55 6.40 9.89
CA LYS A 193 -6.01 7.23 10.99
C LYS A 193 -6.07 6.50 12.33
N LEU A 194 -7.12 5.73 12.61
CA LEU A 194 -7.20 4.87 13.80
C LEU A 194 -6.15 3.75 13.76
N SER A 195 -5.98 3.10 12.60
CA SER A 195 -4.92 2.12 12.38
C SER A 195 -3.53 2.75 12.55
N GLY A 196 -3.33 3.95 12.01
CA GLY A 196 -2.09 4.72 12.14
C GLY A 196 -1.75 5.05 13.60
N ALA A 197 -2.73 5.44 14.40
CA ALA A 197 -2.55 5.68 15.83
C ALA A 197 -2.08 4.41 16.57
N TYR A 198 -2.67 3.25 16.25
CA TYR A 198 -2.21 1.97 16.78
C TYR A 198 -0.80 1.61 16.30
N GLN A 199 -0.45 1.92 15.05
CA GLN A 199 0.90 1.69 14.53
C GLN A 199 1.94 2.54 15.27
N LEU A 200 1.66 3.81 15.54
CA LEU A 200 2.53 4.68 16.36
C LEU A 200 2.75 4.09 17.75
N TYR A 201 1.68 3.65 18.40
CA TYR A 201 1.80 2.94 19.69
C TYR A 201 2.65 1.68 19.57
N SER A 202 2.43 0.86 18.54
CA SER A 202 3.17 -0.39 18.34
C SER A 202 4.66 -0.15 18.09
N VAL A 203 5.02 0.90 17.37
CA VAL A 203 6.42 1.30 17.13
C VAL A 203 7.05 1.82 18.40
N ALA A 204 6.38 2.75 19.11
CA ALA A 204 6.91 3.36 20.33
C ALA A 204 7.20 2.32 21.44
N PHE A 205 6.38 1.26 21.52
CA PHE A 205 6.53 0.20 22.51
C PHE A 205 7.11 -1.11 21.97
N ASN A 206 7.66 -1.10 20.72
CA ASN A 206 8.27 -2.26 20.04
C ASN A 206 7.34 -3.50 20.02
N LYS A 207 6.04 -3.29 19.76
CA LYS A 207 4.99 -4.33 19.77
C LYS A 207 4.61 -4.84 18.38
N TYR A 208 5.33 -4.46 17.32
CA TYR A 208 5.07 -4.92 15.98
C TYR A 208 5.73 -6.29 15.70
N PRO A 209 5.09 -7.15 14.89
CA PRO A 209 5.67 -8.43 14.51
C PRO A 209 6.83 -8.27 13.53
N ARG A 210 7.78 -9.21 13.56
CA ARG A 210 8.88 -9.32 12.60
C ARG A 210 8.89 -10.74 12.01
N PRO A 211 8.52 -10.93 10.75
CA PRO A 211 8.15 -9.92 9.74
C PRO A 211 6.77 -9.29 9.99
N ILE A 212 6.49 -8.15 9.33
CA ILE A 212 5.15 -7.56 9.27
C ILE A 212 4.21 -8.55 8.57
N LYS A 213 3.06 -8.81 9.19
CA LYS A 213 2.08 -9.76 8.63
C LYS A 213 1.46 -9.25 7.33
N THR A 214 1.36 -10.13 6.35
CA THR A 214 0.64 -9.90 5.10
C THR A 214 -0.32 -11.06 4.82
N PRO A 215 -1.42 -10.84 4.10
CA PRO A 215 -1.91 -9.58 3.52
C PRO A 215 -2.40 -8.59 4.60
N VAL A 216 -2.40 -7.30 4.27
CA VAL A 216 -2.94 -6.26 5.18
C VAL A 216 -4.46 -6.35 5.17
N HIS A 217 -5.07 -6.55 6.35
CA HIS A 217 -6.52 -6.82 6.48
C HIS A 217 -7.43 -5.64 6.10
N ASN A 218 -6.94 -4.40 6.22
CA ASN A 218 -7.75 -3.19 6.04
C ASN A 218 -7.42 -2.43 4.74
N LEU A 219 -6.94 -3.11 3.70
CA LEU A 219 -6.81 -2.49 2.38
C LEU A 219 -8.18 -2.32 1.74
N ARG A 220 -8.34 -1.23 0.99
CA ARG A 220 -9.52 -1.02 0.14
C ARG A 220 -9.63 -2.14 -0.89
N PRO A 221 -10.85 -2.42 -1.38
CA PRO A 221 -11.02 -3.30 -2.53
C PRO A 221 -10.12 -2.85 -3.69
N ALA A 222 -9.42 -3.81 -4.30
CA ALA A 222 -8.45 -3.51 -5.37
C ALA A 222 -9.09 -2.78 -6.55
N GLN A 223 -10.34 -3.08 -6.88
CA GLN A 223 -11.11 -2.38 -7.91
C GLN A 223 -11.20 -0.88 -7.63
N GLN A 224 -11.45 -0.47 -6.39
CA GLN A 224 -11.54 0.95 -6.04
C GLN A 224 -10.19 1.67 -5.99
N THR A 225 -9.08 0.95 -6.00
CA THR A 225 -7.72 1.47 -5.93
C THR A 225 -7.00 1.35 -7.27
N CYS A 226 -6.88 0.13 -7.78
CA CYS A 226 -6.08 -0.16 -8.98
C CYS A 226 -6.77 0.36 -10.26
N GLU A 227 -8.09 0.27 -10.34
CA GLU A 227 -8.84 0.67 -11.53
C GLU A 227 -8.93 2.19 -11.74
N GLN A 228 -8.44 2.99 -10.79
CA GLN A 228 -8.26 4.44 -11.01
C GLN A 228 -7.18 4.73 -12.07
N CYS A 229 -6.19 3.84 -12.21
CA CYS A 229 -5.11 3.95 -13.19
C CYS A 229 -5.08 2.79 -14.20
N HIS A 230 -5.49 1.59 -13.79
CA HIS A 230 -5.50 0.38 -14.60
C HIS A 230 -6.94 0.00 -14.96
N TRP A 231 -7.29 0.08 -16.25
CA TRP A 231 -8.65 -0.23 -16.73
C TRP A 231 -8.74 -1.65 -17.28
N PRO A 232 -9.45 -2.57 -16.61
CA PRO A 232 -9.57 -3.96 -17.06
C PRO A 232 -10.13 -4.11 -18.48
N ALA A 233 -11.05 -3.22 -18.89
CA ALA A 233 -11.60 -3.21 -20.24
C ALA A 233 -10.55 -3.00 -21.34
N LYS A 234 -9.36 -2.49 -21.01
CA LYS A 234 -8.24 -2.30 -21.94
C LYS A 234 -7.22 -3.44 -21.90
N PHE A 235 -7.43 -4.47 -21.11
CA PHE A 235 -6.57 -5.66 -21.08
C PHE A 235 -6.97 -6.61 -22.21
N PHE A 236 -6.33 -6.51 -23.35
CA PHE A 236 -6.59 -7.34 -24.51
C PHE A 236 -5.28 -7.82 -25.17
N GLY A 237 -5.39 -8.90 -25.95
CA GLY A 237 -4.29 -9.46 -26.71
C GLY A 237 -3.25 -10.20 -25.84
N ALA A 238 -2.05 -10.29 -26.38
CA ALA A 238 -0.91 -10.90 -25.73
C ALA A 238 0.27 -9.94 -25.73
N GLN A 239 1.12 -10.05 -24.72
CA GLN A 239 2.35 -9.26 -24.59
C GLN A 239 3.56 -10.12 -24.85
N LEU A 240 4.44 -9.67 -25.77
CA LEU A 240 5.75 -10.28 -25.94
C LEU A 240 6.61 -9.98 -24.72
N LYS A 241 7.11 -11.03 -24.08
CA LYS A 241 8.10 -10.96 -23.00
C LYS A 241 9.36 -11.70 -23.42
N VAL A 242 10.50 -11.09 -23.10
CA VAL A 242 11.83 -11.68 -23.30
C VAL A 242 12.45 -11.88 -21.93
N PHE A 243 12.72 -13.13 -21.59
CA PHE A 243 13.36 -13.50 -20.35
C PHE A 243 14.80 -13.88 -20.62
N ASN A 244 15.72 -13.05 -20.17
CA ASN A 244 17.15 -13.32 -20.20
C ASN A 244 17.57 -13.89 -18.85
N ARG A 245 18.18 -15.04 -18.89
CA ARG A 245 18.69 -15.73 -17.71
C ARG A 245 20.10 -16.21 -18.00
N PHE A 246 20.96 -16.08 -17.03
CA PHE A 246 22.32 -16.59 -17.11
C PHE A 246 22.43 -17.95 -16.40
N ALA A 247 23.19 -18.87 -16.97
CA ALA A 247 23.47 -20.14 -16.35
C ALA A 247 24.47 -19.99 -15.19
N TYR A 248 24.59 -21.05 -14.37
CA TYR A 248 25.53 -21.06 -13.23
C TYR A 248 26.91 -21.63 -13.61
N ASP A 249 27.18 -21.75 -14.90
CA ASP A 249 28.44 -22.21 -15.50
C ASP A 249 29.52 -21.13 -15.46
N GLU A 250 30.73 -21.49 -15.84
CA GLU A 250 31.88 -20.59 -15.85
C GLU A 250 31.67 -19.37 -16.74
N GLY A 251 31.09 -19.57 -17.91
CA GLY A 251 30.84 -18.54 -18.89
C GLY A 251 29.57 -17.72 -18.64
N ASN A 252 28.80 -18.01 -17.59
CA ASN A 252 27.49 -17.40 -17.34
C ASN A 252 26.64 -17.40 -18.62
N THR A 253 26.50 -18.55 -19.25
CA THR A 253 25.87 -18.70 -20.56
C THR A 253 24.48 -18.08 -20.58
N LEU A 254 24.26 -17.13 -21.50
CA LEU A 254 22.97 -16.45 -21.63
C LEU A 254 21.95 -17.39 -22.25
N ARG A 255 20.83 -17.56 -21.55
CA ARG A 255 19.62 -18.24 -22.02
C ARG A 255 18.51 -17.21 -22.19
N GLN A 256 17.98 -17.13 -23.37
CA GLN A 256 16.86 -16.24 -23.67
C GLN A 256 15.63 -17.07 -24.03
N THR A 257 14.51 -16.71 -23.43
CA THR A 257 13.20 -17.28 -23.77
C THR A 257 12.28 -16.13 -24.18
N ARG A 258 11.75 -16.22 -25.41
CA ARG A 258 10.73 -15.28 -25.91
C ARG A 258 9.37 -15.94 -25.84
N MET A 259 8.41 -15.27 -25.23
CA MET A 259 7.06 -15.81 -25.10
C MET A 259 6.01 -14.73 -25.21
N LEU A 260 4.86 -15.12 -25.72
CA LEU A 260 3.64 -14.31 -25.65
C LEU A 260 2.90 -14.66 -24.37
N ILE A 261 2.69 -13.67 -23.51
CA ILE A 261 1.83 -13.81 -22.34
C ILE A 261 0.43 -13.39 -22.75
N ASN A 262 -0.55 -14.29 -22.62
CA ASN A 262 -1.95 -14.05 -22.95
C ASN A 262 -2.57 -13.16 -21.87
N THR A 263 -2.30 -11.85 -21.90
CA THR A 263 -2.74 -10.90 -20.87
C THR A 263 -4.23 -10.61 -20.93
N GLY A 264 -4.89 -10.82 -22.08
CA GLY A 264 -6.28 -10.46 -22.32
C GLY A 264 -7.22 -10.82 -21.16
N GLY A 265 -8.29 -10.12 -21.07
CA GLY A 265 -9.42 -10.37 -20.18
C GLY A 265 -10.72 -10.20 -20.96
N GLY A 266 -10.59 -9.51 -22.05
CA GLY A 266 -11.60 -9.28 -23.05
C GLY A 266 -12.66 -8.26 -22.66
N ASP A 267 -13.06 -7.50 -23.64
CA ASP A 267 -14.33 -6.79 -23.64
C ASP A 267 -15.38 -7.77 -24.21
N PRO A 268 -16.47 -8.08 -23.48
CA PRO A 268 -17.54 -8.93 -24.00
C PRO A 268 -18.14 -8.44 -25.31
N SER A 269 -18.04 -7.14 -25.61
CA SER A 269 -18.51 -6.54 -26.86
C SER A 269 -17.63 -6.87 -28.07
N THR A 270 -16.35 -7.21 -27.87
CA THR A 270 -15.41 -7.58 -28.93
C THR A 270 -15.31 -9.09 -29.16
N GLY A 271 -16.00 -9.90 -28.38
CA GLY A 271 -16.12 -11.35 -28.57
C GLY A 271 -14.93 -12.18 -28.08
N GLN A 272 -13.79 -11.58 -27.72
CA GLN A 272 -12.62 -12.29 -27.18
C GLN A 272 -12.54 -12.19 -25.66
N VAL A 273 -13.03 -13.21 -24.97
CA VAL A 273 -12.96 -13.33 -23.52
C VAL A 273 -12.00 -14.48 -23.18
N ALA A 274 -10.70 -14.22 -23.30
CA ALA A 274 -9.68 -15.20 -23.01
C ALA A 274 -8.40 -14.53 -22.50
N GLY A 275 -7.60 -15.28 -21.75
CA GLY A 275 -6.32 -14.81 -21.20
C GLY A 275 -6.34 -14.69 -19.68
N ILE A 276 -5.21 -14.24 -19.12
CA ILE A 276 -4.99 -14.24 -17.66
C ILE A 276 -6.02 -13.35 -16.93
N HIS A 277 -6.36 -12.19 -17.49
CA HIS A 277 -7.34 -11.29 -16.88
C HIS A 277 -8.81 -11.69 -17.11
N TRP A 278 -9.07 -12.87 -17.69
CA TRP A 278 -10.41 -13.44 -17.76
C TRP A 278 -11.07 -13.54 -16.37
N HIS A 279 -10.30 -13.78 -15.31
CA HIS A 279 -10.74 -13.81 -13.92
C HIS A 279 -11.33 -12.48 -13.45
N MET A 280 -10.94 -11.37 -14.05
CA MET A 280 -11.36 -10.00 -13.71
C MET A 280 -12.49 -9.49 -14.61
N ASN A 281 -12.95 -10.31 -15.57
CA ASN A 281 -14.08 -9.93 -16.42
C ASN A 281 -15.35 -9.82 -15.57
N ILE A 282 -16.08 -8.72 -15.73
CA ILE A 282 -17.32 -8.46 -15.01
C ILE A 282 -18.38 -9.55 -15.20
N ALA A 283 -18.28 -10.30 -16.30
CA ALA A 283 -19.17 -11.42 -16.62
C ALA A 283 -18.90 -12.69 -15.80
N ASN A 284 -17.75 -12.75 -15.12
CA ASN A 284 -17.31 -13.92 -14.36
C ASN A 284 -17.19 -13.54 -12.88
N GLU A 285 -17.71 -14.37 -12.03
CA GLU A 285 -17.51 -14.24 -10.58
C GLU A 285 -16.74 -15.45 -10.09
N ILE A 286 -15.50 -15.21 -9.68
CA ILE A 286 -14.65 -16.24 -9.09
C ILE A 286 -14.57 -15.98 -7.60
N THR A 287 -14.98 -16.95 -6.80
CA THR A 287 -14.82 -16.94 -5.34
C THR A 287 -14.01 -18.13 -4.91
N TYR A 288 -13.27 -17.99 -3.83
CA TYR A 288 -12.46 -19.07 -3.30
C TYR A 288 -12.35 -19.02 -1.78
N VAL A 289 -11.97 -20.14 -1.18
CA VAL A 289 -11.58 -20.27 0.23
C VAL A 289 -10.09 -20.58 0.29
N SER A 290 -9.40 -19.95 1.22
CA SER A 290 -8.02 -20.24 1.56
C SER A 290 -7.93 -20.68 3.01
N THR A 291 -7.12 -21.71 3.30
CA THR A 291 -6.96 -22.25 4.66
C THR A 291 -5.72 -21.72 5.36
N ASP A 292 -4.87 -20.97 4.66
CA ASP A 292 -3.68 -20.34 5.23
C ASP A 292 -3.74 -18.81 5.14
N GLY A 293 -3.05 -18.13 6.05
CA GLY A 293 -3.07 -16.67 6.14
C GLY A 293 -2.42 -15.96 4.96
N GLN A 294 -1.55 -16.63 4.20
CA GLN A 294 -0.88 -16.07 3.01
C GLN A 294 -1.61 -16.40 1.70
N ARG A 295 -2.75 -17.11 1.77
CA ARG A 295 -3.58 -17.52 0.63
C ARG A 295 -2.82 -18.36 -0.40
N GLN A 296 -1.96 -19.27 0.08
CA GLN A 296 -1.21 -20.18 -0.77
C GLN A 296 -1.90 -21.54 -0.94
N VAL A 297 -2.75 -21.94 0.01
CA VAL A 297 -3.53 -23.18 -0.05
C VAL A 297 -4.99 -22.86 -0.29
N ILE A 298 -5.50 -23.23 -1.45
CA ILE A 298 -6.88 -22.95 -1.89
C ILE A 298 -7.62 -24.27 -2.11
N PRO A 299 -8.33 -24.81 -1.10
CA PRO A 299 -9.02 -26.09 -1.21
C PRO A 299 -10.32 -26.04 -2.02
N TRP A 300 -10.89 -24.85 -2.23
CA TRP A 300 -12.18 -24.68 -2.91
C TRP A 300 -12.21 -23.42 -3.76
N VAL A 301 -12.74 -23.55 -4.97
CA VAL A 301 -12.94 -22.46 -5.92
C VAL A 301 -14.34 -22.60 -6.52
N ARG A 302 -15.07 -21.50 -6.60
CA ARG A 302 -16.38 -21.42 -7.25
C ARG A 302 -16.34 -20.41 -8.38
N MET A 303 -16.80 -20.83 -9.54
CA MET A 303 -16.96 -20.00 -10.72
C MET A 303 -18.46 -19.84 -11.01
N LYS A 304 -18.92 -18.60 -11.20
CA LYS A 304 -20.25 -18.28 -11.71
C LYS A 304 -20.07 -17.51 -13.01
N SER A 305 -20.60 -18.08 -14.11
CA SER A 305 -20.55 -17.49 -15.44
C SER A 305 -21.73 -16.53 -15.67
N LYS A 306 -21.65 -15.71 -16.73
CA LYS A 306 -22.68 -14.73 -17.11
C LYS A 306 -24.07 -15.38 -17.35
N ASP A 307 -24.10 -16.60 -17.85
CA ASP A 307 -25.32 -17.37 -18.09
C ASP A 307 -25.96 -17.95 -16.80
N GLY A 308 -25.36 -17.64 -15.64
CA GLY A 308 -25.81 -18.15 -14.34
C GLY A 308 -25.28 -19.53 -13.98
N THR A 309 -24.53 -20.20 -14.87
CA THR A 309 -23.93 -21.50 -14.59
C THR A 309 -22.94 -21.37 -13.44
N VAL A 310 -23.14 -22.18 -12.41
CA VAL A 310 -22.24 -22.27 -11.24
C VAL A 310 -21.47 -23.58 -11.33
N ARG A 311 -20.16 -23.51 -11.10
CA ARG A 311 -19.29 -24.68 -11.00
C ARG A 311 -18.33 -24.52 -9.83
N GLU A 312 -18.22 -25.58 -9.05
CA GLU A 312 -17.31 -25.65 -7.90
C GLU A 312 -16.19 -26.64 -8.21
N PHE A 313 -14.98 -26.27 -7.78
CA PHE A 313 -13.79 -27.10 -7.92
C PHE A 313 -13.19 -27.31 -6.55
N HIS A 314 -12.76 -28.54 -6.28
CA HIS A 314 -12.18 -28.96 -5.02
C HIS A 314 -10.75 -29.47 -5.26
N LEU A 315 -9.85 -29.09 -4.37
CA LEU A 315 -8.47 -29.59 -4.38
C LEU A 315 -8.48 -31.06 -3.98
N GLU A 316 -7.93 -31.91 -4.84
CA GLU A 316 -7.78 -33.34 -4.57
C GLU A 316 -6.91 -33.59 -3.32
N GLY A 317 -7.45 -34.35 -2.38
CA GLY A 317 -6.80 -34.64 -1.10
C GLY A 317 -6.94 -33.56 -0.01
N ALA A 318 -7.63 -32.44 -0.31
CA ALA A 318 -7.90 -31.39 0.66
C ALA A 318 -9.33 -30.81 0.48
N ARG A 319 -10.27 -31.65 0.09
CA ARG A 319 -11.68 -31.24 -0.09
C ARG A 319 -12.26 -30.79 1.25
N LEU A 320 -12.88 -29.62 1.27
CA LEU A 320 -13.63 -29.14 2.44
C LEU A 320 -14.87 -30.01 2.65
N ALA A 321 -15.22 -30.28 3.90
CA ALA A 321 -16.48 -30.95 4.22
C ALA A 321 -17.69 -30.08 3.83
N PRO A 322 -18.88 -30.68 3.57
CA PRO A 322 -20.08 -29.92 3.30
C PRO A 322 -20.36 -28.88 4.40
N GLY A 323 -20.58 -27.62 4.00
CA GLY A 323 -20.78 -26.49 4.92
C GLY A 323 -19.51 -25.94 5.60
N GLU A 324 -18.35 -26.55 5.37
CA GLU A 324 -17.09 -26.05 5.92
C GLU A 324 -16.61 -24.78 5.22
N SER A 325 -16.91 -24.59 3.95
CA SER A 325 -16.63 -23.36 3.22
C SER A 325 -17.29 -22.13 3.87
N GLU A 326 -18.44 -22.31 4.54
CA GLU A 326 -19.14 -21.23 5.24
C GLU A 326 -18.43 -20.79 6.55
N LYS A 327 -17.55 -21.65 7.08
CA LYS A 327 -16.76 -21.34 8.28
C LYS A 327 -15.50 -20.53 7.97
N HIS A 328 -15.14 -20.44 6.70
CA HIS A 328 -13.99 -19.70 6.20
C HIS A 328 -14.45 -18.42 5.51
N GLU A 329 -13.54 -17.44 5.41
CA GLU A 329 -13.76 -16.26 4.59
C GLU A 329 -13.87 -16.67 3.11
N VAL A 330 -15.08 -16.60 2.54
CA VAL A 330 -15.27 -16.74 1.10
C VAL A 330 -14.88 -15.43 0.44
N ARG A 331 -13.77 -15.46 -0.29
CA ARG A 331 -13.23 -14.28 -0.93
C ARG A 331 -13.56 -14.25 -2.43
N ARG A 332 -14.05 -13.11 -2.91
CA ARG A 332 -14.11 -12.83 -4.33
C ARG A 332 -12.73 -12.47 -4.84
N MET A 333 -12.30 -13.14 -5.91
CA MET A 333 -10.99 -12.89 -6.53
C MET A 333 -10.93 -11.48 -7.10
N ASP A 334 -9.83 -10.78 -6.82
CA ASP A 334 -9.54 -9.44 -7.32
C ASP A 334 -8.07 -9.30 -7.74
N CYS A 335 -7.66 -8.08 -8.13
CA CYS A 335 -6.32 -7.79 -8.64
C CYS A 335 -5.22 -8.23 -7.66
N VAL A 336 -5.43 -8.03 -6.33
CA VAL A 336 -4.40 -8.35 -5.32
C VAL A 336 -4.31 -9.84 -4.99
N ASP A 337 -5.16 -10.69 -5.54
CA ASP A 337 -5.02 -12.13 -5.37
C ASP A 337 -3.93 -12.72 -6.27
N CYS A 338 -3.64 -12.04 -7.39
CA CYS A 338 -2.54 -12.34 -8.28
C CYS A 338 -1.39 -11.32 -8.12
N HIS A 339 -1.70 -10.02 -8.16
CA HIS A 339 -0.74 -8.93 -7.94
C HIS A 339 -0.65 -8.57 -6.44
N ASN A 340 -0.33 -9.55 -5.60
CA ASN A 340 -0.34 -9.37 -4.14
C ASN A 340 0.82 -8.53 -3.60
N ARG A 341 1.83 -8.25 -4.41
CA ARG A 341 3.00 -7.42 -4.07
C ARG A 341 3.26 -6.31 -5.10
N PRO A 342 2.26 -5.49 -5.50
CA PRO A 342 2.41 -4.59 -6.64
C PRO A 342 3.48 -3.50 -6.43
N ALA A 343 3.70 -3.06 -5.19
CA ALA A 343 4.66 -2.01 -4.84
C ALA A 343 5.82 -2.50 -3.96
N HIS A 344 5.71 -3.66 -3.33
CA HIS A 344 6.66 -4.16 -2.34
C HIS A 344 7.20 -5.53 -2.75
N VAL A 345 7.82 -5.61 -3.93
CA VAL A 345 8.38 -6.86 -4.47
C VAL A 345 9.76 -7.09 -3.87
N TYR A 346 9.93 -8.20 -3.17
CA TYR A 346 11.25 -8.69 -2.78
C TYR A 346 11.74 -9.66 -3.85
N VAL A 347 12.66 -9.17 -4.68
CA VAL A 347 13.11 -9.92 -5.85
C VAL A 347 14.04 -11.05 -5.41
N PRO A 348 13.77 -12.31 -5.85
CA PRO A 348 14.66 -13.44 -5.56
C PRO A 348 16.09 -13.19 -6.07
N PRO A 349 17.13 -13.67 -5.35
CA PRO A 349 18.53 -13.48 -5.71
C PRO A 349 18.88 -13.86 -7.15
N ASP A 350 18.42 -15.00 -7.62
CA ASP A 350 18.62 -15.43 -9.02
C ASP A 350 18.10 -14.39 -10.02
N ARG A 351 16.89 -13.88 -9.81
CA ARG A 351 16.30 -12.88 -10.70
C ARG A 351 17.04 -11.55 -10.58
N ALA A 352 17.37 -11.09 -9.37
CA ALA A 352 18.06 -9.83 -9.15
C ALA A 352 19.45 -9.81 -9.80
N VAL A 353 20.19 -10.93 -9.72
CA VAL A 353 21.48 -11.09 -10.39
C VAL A 353 21.33 -11.14 -11.91
N ASN A 354 20.32 -11.87 -12.43
CA ASN A 354 20.03 -11.85 -13.87
C ASN A 354 19.72 -10.43 -14.38
N ASP A 355 18.91 -9.68 -13.62
CA ASP A 355 18.56 -8.29 -13.97
C ASP A 355 19.82 -7.39 -13.96
N ALA A 356 20.73 -7.58 -13.00
CA ALA A 356 22.00 -6.85 -12.93
C ALA A 356 22.96 -7.19 -14.07
N LEU A 357 23.07 -8.47 -14.43
CA LEU A 357 23.84 -8.93 -15.59
C LEU A 357 23.27 -8.37 -16.91
N ASN A 358 21.96 -8.43 -17.09
CA ASN A 358 21.28 -7.87 -18.26
C ASN A 358 21.44 -6.35 -18.37
N ALA A 359 21.50 -5.65 -17.26
CA ALA A 359 21.69 -4.21 -17.21
C ALA A 359 23.17 -3.79 -17.32
N GLY A 360 24.11 -4.73 -17.44
CA GLY A 360 25.54 -4.47 -17.50
C GLY A 360 26.15 -3.96 -16.20
N LYS A 361 25.44 -4.09 -15.08
CA LYS A 361 25.94 -3.69 -13.74
C LYS A 361 26.87 -4.73 -13.14
N ILE A 362 26.74 -5.96 -13.56
CA ILE A 362 27.66 -7.06 -13.31
C ILE A 362 28.17 -7.53 -14.67
N ASP A 363 29.49 -7.65 -14.82
CA ASP A 363 30.11 -8.11 -16.05
C ASP A 363 29.95 -9.63 -16.20
N PRO A 364 29.23 -10.13 -17.21
CA PRO A 364 29.02 -11.56 -17.42
C PRO A 364 30.32 -12.30 -17.83
N ALA A 365 31.38 -11.60 -18.23
CA ALA A 365 32.67 -12.20 -18.53
C ALA A 365 33.51 -12.56 -17.29
N LEU A 366 33.01 -12.26 -16.09
CA LEU A 366 33.61 -12.74 -14.84
C LEU A 366 33.22 -14.21 -14.60
N PRO A 367 34.17 -15.17 -14.55
CA PRO A 367 33.86 -16.59 -14.41
C PRO A 367 32.96 -16.87 -13.19
N TYR A 368 31.91 -17.65 -13.40
CA TYR A 368 30.98 -18.07 -12.35
C TYR A 368 30.31 -16.92 -11.56
N VAL A 369 30.32 -15.67 -12.07
CA VAL A 369 29.84 -14.53 -11.28
C VAL A 369 28.40 -14.68 -10.83
N LYS A 370 27.53 -15.23 -11.69
CA LYS A 370 26.14 -15.50 -11.29
C LYS A 370 26.07 -16.49 -10.13
N ARG A 371 26.79 -17.60 -10.21
CA ARG A 371 26.79 -18.63 -9.17
C ARG A 371 27.25 -18.04 -7.83
N GLN A 372 28.39 -17.37 -7.83
CA GLN A 372 28.97 -16.80 -6.63
C GLN A 372 28.08 -15.71 -6.02
N ALA A 373 27.53 -14.82 -6.86
CA ALA A 373 26.62 -13.75 -6.41
C ALA A 373 25.36 -14.32 -5.76
N VAL A 374 24.73 -15.32 -6.38
CA VAL A 374 23.51 -15.93 -5.81
C VAL A 374 23.84 -16.69 -4.53
N GLU A 375 24.97 -17.40 -4.48
CA GLU A 375 25.42 -18.13 -3.29
C GLU A 375 25.55 -17.20 -2.08
N VAL A 376 26.26 -16.07 -2.21
CA VAL A 376 26.43 -15.13 -1.10
C VAL A 376 25.13 -14.41 -0.73
N LEU A 377 24.24 -14.14 -1.68
CA LEU A 377 22.94 -13.52 -1.43
C LEU A 377 21.95 -14.44 -0.71
N THR A 378 22.16 -15.75 -0.74
CA THR A 378 21.28 -16.74 -0.12
C THR A 378 21.75 -17.21 1.25
N LYS A 379 22.97 -16.82 1.66
CA LYS A 379 23.47 -17.07 3.01
C LYS A 379 22.62 -16.36 4.07
N GLY A 380 22.45 -16.98 5.23
CA GLY A 380 21.81 -16.36 6.37
C GLY A 380 22.79 -15.42 7.10
N TYR A 381 22.40 -14.16 7.29
CA TYR A 381 23.14 -13.16 8.04
C TYR A 381 22.26 -12.59 9.16
N GLN A 382 22.87 -12.16 10.27
CA GLN A 382 22.14 -11.62 11.39
C GLN A 382 21.86 -10.12 11.23
N THR A 383 22.75 -9.40 10.54
CA THR A 383 22.65 -7.96 10.29
C THR A 383 23.01 -7.62 8.84
N GLU A 384 22.57 -6.46 8.37
CA GLU A 384 22.92 -5.95 7.04
C GLU A 384 24.42 -5.70 6.93
N ASP A 385 25.04 -5.15 7.97
CA ASP A 385 26.49 -4.85 7.98
C ASP A 385 27.33 -6.13 7.89
N GLU A 386 26.95 -7.18 8.61
CA GLU A 386 27.57 -8.50 8.50
C GLU A 386 27.47 -9.06 7.08
N ALA A 387 26.28 -8.97 6.48
CA ALA A 387 26.05 -9.44 5.11
C ALA A 387 26.93 -8.71 4.11
N VAL A 388 26.93 -7.38 4.18
CA VAL A 388 27.72 -6.52 3.27
C VAL A 388 29.22 -6.83 3.38
N ALA A 389 29.74 -6.96 4.60
CA ALA A 389 31.14 -7.30 4.82
C ALA A 389 31.49 -8.72 4.31
N SER A 390 30.60 -9.69 4.56
CA SER A 390 30.80 -11.08 4.11
C SER A 390 30.71 -11.22 2.59
N ILE A 391 29.73 -10.57 1.95
CA ILE A 391 29.58 -10.55 0.48
C ILE A 391 30.86 -10.01 -0.16
N GLY A 392 31.39 -8.90 0.35
CA GLY A 392 32.64 -8.32 -0.16
C GLY A 392 33.82 -9.28 -0.03
N ARG A 393 34.03 -9.82 1.15
CA ARG A 393 35.13 -10.75 1.44
C ARG A 393 35.03 -12.03 0.62
N ASP A 394 33.85 -12.64 0.56
CA ASP A 394 33.66 -13.96 -0.04
C ASP A 394 33.75 -13.88 -1.58
N LEU A 395 33.12 -12.88 -2.19
CA LEU A 395 33.16 -12.70 -3.64
C LEU A 395 34.58 -12.30 -4.12
N GLU A 396 35.18 -11.31 -3.48
CA GLU A 396 36.53 -10.87 -3.85
C GLU A 396 37.56 -11.96 -3.57
N GLY A 397 37.42 -12.68 -2.45
CA GLY A 397 38.25 -13.83 -2.09
C GLY A 397 38.20 -14.94 -3.12
N PHE A 398 37.02 -15.27 -3.65
CA PHE A 398 36.86 -16.27 -4.70
C PHE A 398 37.72 -15.95 -5.94
N TYR A 399 37.71 -14.70 -6.42
CA TYR A 399 38.50 -14.32 -7.59
C TYR A 399 40.00 -14.23 -7.28
N ARG A 400 40.38 -13.77 -6.12
CA ARG A 400 41.80 -13.74 -5.72
C ARG A 400 42.40 -15.13 -5.63
N GLN A 401 41.64 -16.10 -5.16
CA GLN A 401 42.12 -17.48 -4.95
C GLN A 401 42.08 -18.33 -6.23
N ASN A 402 40.99 -18.21 -7.02
CA ASN A 402 40.77 -19.13 -8.15
C ASN A 402 41.10 -18.51 -9.50
N TYR A 403 41.19 -17.16 -9.60
CA TYR A 403 41.39 -16.41 -10.84
C TYR A 403 42.33 -15.23 -10.60
N ALA A 404 43.51 -15.48 -10.01
CA ALA A 404 44.44 -14.43 -9.59
C ALA A 404 44.88 -13.53 -10.74
N ASP A 405 45.17 -14.08 -11.92
CA ASP A 405 45.58 -13.32 -13.11
C ASP A 405 44.46 -12.43 -13.62
N LEU A 406 43.23 -12.95 -13.67
CA LEU A 406 42.06 -12.17 -14.02
C LEU A 406 41.82 -11.07 -13.00
N TYR A 407 41.97 -11.38 -11.71
CA TYR A 407 41.81 -10.37 -10.66
C TYR A 407 42.84 -9.24 -10.79
N ALA A 408 44.09 -9.57 -11.11
CA ALA A 408 45.12 -8.57 -11.34
C ALA A 408 44.79 -7.64 -12.52
N GLN A 409 44.20 -8.20 -13.59
CA GLN A 409 43.87 -7.44 -14.81
C GLN A 409 42.51 -6.71 -14.72
N ARG A 410 41.54 -7.29 -14.05
CA ARG A 410 40.13 -6.86 -14.03
C ARG A 410 39.57 -6.69 -12.62
N GLY A 411 40.40 -6.41 -11.64
CA GLY A 411 39.98 -6.24 -10.24
C GLY A 411 38.93 -5.15 -10.04
N GLU A 412 38.89 -4.13 -10.92
CA GLU A 412 37.83 -3.12 -10.92
C GLU A 412 36.46 -3.71 -11.26
N ALA A 413 36.37 -4.57 -12.27
CA ALA A 413 35.12 -5.23 -12.63
C ALA A 413 34.62 -6.15 -11.50
N VAL A 414 35.55 -6.83 -10.80
CA VAL A 414 35.21 -7.64 -9.62
C VAL A 414 34.66 -6.76 -8.50
N ARG A 415 35.32 -5.64 -8.18
CA ARG A 415 34.82 -4.69 -7.15
C ARG A 415 33.46 -4.08 -7.52
N ALA A 416 33.25 -3.77 -8.80
CA ALA A 416 31.95 -3.31 -9.29
C ALA A 416 30.86 -4.38 -9.10
N ALA A 417 31.15 -5.64 -9.41
CA ALA A 417 30.25 -6.75 -9.16
C ALA A 417 29.94 -6.93 -7.65
N VAL A 418 30.96 -6.84 -6.79
CA VAL A 418 30.79 -6.87 -5.33
C VAL A 418 29.84 -5.76 -4.88
N ALA A 419 30.08 -4.51 -5.31
CA ALA A 419 29.25 -3.36 -4.92
C ALA A 419 27.79 -3.55 -5.38
N GLU A 420 27.55 -4.08 -6.58
CA GLU A 420 26.21 -4.33 -7.07
C GLU A 420 25.52 -5.47 -6.30
N VAL A 421 26.23 -6.56 -5.98
CA VAL A 421 25.67 -7.66 -5.16
C VAL A 421 25.33 -7.17 -3.75
N GLN A 422 26.16 -6.33 -3.14
CA GLN A 422 25.86 -5.69 -1.86
C GLN A 422 24.63 -4.78 -1.96
N ARG A 423 24.49 -4.02 -3.06
CA ARG A 423 23.30 -3.20 -3.33
C ARG A 423 22.05 -4.05 -3.45
N ILE A 424 22.12 -5.18 -4.19
CA ILE A 424 21.01 -6.14 -4.31
C ILE A 424 20.59 -6.64 -2.92
N TYR A 425 21.56 -7.02 -2.08
CA TYR A 425 21.27 -7.46 -0.72
C TYR A 425 20.51 -6.40 0.07
N ARG A 426 21.03 -5.18 0.13
CA ARG A 426 20.38 -4.06 0.84
C ARG A 426 18.99 -3.73 0.32
N THR A 427 18.71 -4.06 -0.95
CA THR A 427 17.40 -3.74 -1.56
C THR A 427 16.33 -4.77 -1.21
N TYR A 428 16.69 -6.05 -1.04
CA TYR A 428 15.72 -7.13 -0.95
C TYR A 428 15.85 -8.04 0.28
N ASN A 429 16.84 -7.79 1.16
CA ASN A 429 17.06 -8.60 2.36
C ASN A 429 17.19 -7.70 3.59
N PHE A 430 16.42 -8.00 4.63
CA PHE A 430 16.31 -7.18 5.84
C PHE A 430 16.32 -8.08 7.07
N PRO A 431 17.50 -8.55 7.51
CA PRO A 431 17.62 -9.53 8.59
C PRO A 431 17.02 -9.03 9.91
N GLU A 432 17.18 -7.73 10.24
CA GLU A 432 16.65 -7.12 11.46
C GLU A 432 15.10 -7.15 11.51
N MET A 433 14.46 -7.15 10.34
CA MET A 433 13.01 -7.27 10.18
C MET A 433 12.56 -8.68 9.84
N LYS A 434 13.50 -9.64 9.73
CA LYS A 434 13.25 -11.02 9.31
C LYS A 434 12.49 -11.09 7.99
N THR A 435 12.80 -10.16 7.09
CA THR A 435 12.10 -9.99 5.82
C THR A 435 13.08 -10.17 4.66
N ASP A 436 12.73 -11.05 3.76
CA ASP A 436 13.40 -11.30 2.50
C ASP A 436 12.38 -11.77 1.45
N TRP A 437 12.84 -12.14 0.27
CA TRP A 437 12.00 -12.66 -0.80
C TRP A 437 11.25 -13.97 -0.45
N LYS A 438 11.70 -14.78 0.53
CA LYS A 438 11.01 -15.99 0.99
C LYS A 438 9.85 -15.70 1.93
N THR A 439 9.90 -14.57 2.63
CA THR A 439 8.96 -14.21 3.68
C THR A 439 7.55 -13.99 3.13
N HIS A 440 7.46 -13.42 1.93
CA HIS A 440 6.19 -13.06 1.32
C HIS A 440 6.14 -13.56 -0.13
N PRO A 441 5.41 -14.62 -0.42
CA PRO A 441 5.27 -15.15 -1.77
C PRO A 441 4.67 -14.10 -2.72
N ASP A 442 5.21 -14.06 -3.95
CA ASP A 442 4.67 -13.26 -5.06
C ASP A 442 3.83 -14.17 -5.96
N ASN A 443 2.54 -13.85 -6.08
CA ASN A 443 1.58 -14.67 -6.81
C ASN A 443 1.56 -14.41 -8.32
N LEU A 444 2.35 -13.46 -8.81
CA LEU A 444 2.29 -13.03 -10.21
C LEU A 444 2.75 -14.10 -11.21
N SER A 445 3.59 -15.02 -10.78
CA SER A 445 4.09 -16.10 -11.64
C SER A 445 4.12 -17.43 -10.90
N HIS A 446 4.47 -18.50 -11.61
CA HIS A 446 4.68 -19.83 -11.02
C HIS A 446 6.18 -20.23 -10.96
N PHE A 447 7.08 -19.27 -11.14
CA PHE A 447 8.51 -19.57 -11.29
C PHE A 447 9.21 -19.82 -9.95
N TYR A 448 9.01 -18.93 -8.99
CA TYR A 448 9.61 -19.02 -7.64
C TYR A 448 8.59 -19.47 -6.59
N TYR A 449 7.31 -19.24 -6.85
CA TYR A 449 6.19 -19.55 -5.96
C TYR A 449 5.10 -20.27 -6.76
N GLN A 450 4.10 -20.82 -6.08
CA GLN A 450 2.99 -21.48 -6.77
C GLN A 450 2.24 -20.55 -7.72
N GLY A 451 1.99 -19.30 -7.30
CA GLY A 451 1.34 -18.32 -8.13
C GLY A 451 0.03 -18.83 -8.73
N CYS A 452 -0.04 -18.89 -10.08
CA CYS A 452 -1.21 -19.43 -10.79
C CYS A 452 -1.49 -20.90 -10.47
N PHE A 453 -0.47 -21.68 -10.12
CA PHE A 453 -0.61 -23.10 -9.78
C PHE A 453 -1.24 -23.36 -8.42
N ARG A 454 -1.63 -22.31 -7.67
CA ARG A 454 -2.50 -22.47 -6.51
C ARG A 454 -3.88 -23.04 -6.87
N CYS A 455 -4.32 -22.81 -8.12
CA CYS A 455 -5.57 -23.33 -8.68
C CYS A 455 -5.39 -24.11 -9.98
N HIS A 456 -4.41 -23.69 -10.84
CA HIS A 456 -4.14 -24.30 -12.15
C HIS A 456 -3.12 -25.44 -12.03
N ASP A 457 -3.32 -26.33 -11.06
CA ASP A 457 -2.38 -27.39 -10.68
C ASP A 457 -2.77 -28.79 -11.24
N GLY A 458 -3.87 -28.87 -11.99
CA GLY A 458 -4.42 -30.13 -12.48
C GLY A 458 -5.09 -30.98 -11.41
N ARG A 459 -5.18 -30.52 -10.16
CA ARG A 459 -5.75 -31.23 -9.01
C ARG A 459 -7.09 -30.65 -8.55
N HIS A 460 -7.45 -29.45 -9.00
CA HIS A 460 -8.76 -28.85 -8.75
C HIS A 460 -9.78 -29.44 -9.71
N LYS A 461 -10.68 -30.25 -9.19
CA LYS A 461 -11.68 -31.00 -9.95
C LYS A 461 -13.08 -30.66 -9.47
N SER A 462 -13.99 -30.52 -10.43
CA SER A 462 -15.43 -30.39 -10.15
C SER A 462 -16.06 -31.78 -10.00
N ASP A 463 -17.28 -31.83 -9.46
CA ASP A 463 -18.00 -33.10 -9.25
C ASP A 463 -18.34 -33.80 -10.58
N ASP A 464 -18.47 -33.07 -11.69
CA ASP A 464 -18.62 -33.61 -13.03
C ASP A 464 -17.30 -34.04 -13.71
N GLY A 465 -16.19 -34.05 -12.95
CA GLY A 465 -14.88 -34.51 -13.38
C GLY A 465 -14.07 -33.52 -14.21
N ARG A 466 -14.55 -32.28 -14.40
CA ARG A 466 -13.77 -31.25 -15.09
C ARG A 466 -12.66 -30.73 -14.20
N VAL A 467 -11.51 -30.47 -14.83
CA VAL A 467 -10.31 -29.95 -14.16
C VAL A 467 -10.15 -28.47 -14.52
N ILE A 468 -9.70 -27.64 -13.57
CA ILE A 468 -9.26 -26.28 -13.89
C ILE A 468 -8.10 -26.40 -14.89
N ARG A 469 -8.18 -25.68 -16.01
CA ARG A 469 -7.17 -25.75 -17.10
C ARG A 469 -5.77 -25.52 -16.54
N ASN A 470 -4.84 -26.38 -16.92
CA ASN A 470 -3.46 -26.37 -16.44
C ASN A 470 -2.43 -26.48 -17.58
N GLU A 471 -2.88 -26.41 -18.83
CA GLU A 471 -2.02 -26.43 -20.00
C GLU A 471 -1.22 -25.13 -20.08
N CYS A 472 0.06 -25.23 -20.45
CA CYS A 472 0.98 -24.09 -20.52
C CYS A 472 0.47 -22.97 -21.44
N ASN A 473 -0.12 -23.34 -22.59
CA ASN A 473 -0.64 -22.40 -23.58
C ASN A 473 -1.92 -21.65 -23.14
N THR A 474 -2.51 -22.02 -22.00
CA THR A 474 -3.62 -21.25 -21.40
C THR A 474 -3.17 -19.84 -21.03
N CYS A 475 -1.95 -19.69 -20.50
CA CYS A 475 -1.42 -18.44 -19.99
C CYS A 475 -0.37 -17.80 -20.90
N HIS A 476 0.43 -18.60 -21.61
CA HIS A 476 1.51 -18.13 -22.48
C HIS A 476 1.87 -19.10 -23.59
N THR A 477 2.50 -18.58 -24.64
CA THR A 477 3.05 -19.39 -25.75
C THR A 477 4.55 -19.08 -25.88
N VAL A 478 5.39 -20.11 -25.80
CA VAL A 478 6.83 -19.96 -26.06
C VAL A 478 7.05 -19.86 -27.56
N LEU A 479 7.67 -18.76 -28.00
CA LEU A 479 7.98 -18.51 -29.41
C LEU A 479 9.30 -19.12 -29.82
N ASP A 480 10.32 -18.86 -29.03
CA ASP A 480 11.65 -19.44 -29.21
C ASP A 480 12.48 -19.43 -27.92
N GLN A 481 13.53 -20.21 -27.94
CA GLN A 481 14.54 -20.26 -26.91
C GLN A 481 15.92 -20.25 -27.55
N THR A 482 16.87 -19.53 -26.94
CA THR A 482 18.28 -19.54 -27.33
C THR A 482 19.17 -19.83 -26.12
N GLU A 483 20.29 -20.48 -26.34
CA GLU A 483 21.33 -20.72 -25.36
C GLU A 483 22.70 -20.43 -25.98
N GLY A 484 23.47 -19.53 -25.37
CA GLY A 484 24.75 -19.09 -25.92
C GLY A 484 24.63 -18.49 -27.33
N GLY A 485 23.48 -17.88 -27.66
CA GLY A 485 23.19 -17.32 -28.97
C GLY A 485 22.67 -18.32 -30.01
N GLN A 486 22.70 -19.61 -29.71
CA GLN A 486 22.18 -20.66 -30.62
C GLN A 486 20.71 -20.95 -30.32
N ARG A 487 19.90 -21.11 -31.38
CA ARG A 487 18.49 -21.42 -31.25
C ARG A 487 18.29 -22.85 -30.78
N VAL A 488 17.58 -23.04 -29.69
CA VAL A 488 17.14 -24.36 -29.21
C VAL A 488 15.88 -24.74 -29.99
N ALA A 489 15.90 -25.88 -30.68
CA ALA A 489 14.74 -26.37 -31.41
C ALA A 489 13.60 -26.68 -30.42
N LEU A 490 12.44 -26.10 -30.69
CA LEU A 490 11.19 -26.43 -30.01
C LEU A 490 10.57 -27.61 -30.78
N GLU A 491 10.40 -28.76 -30.14
CA GLU A 491 9.71 -29.89 -30.75
C GLU A 491 8.20 -29.55 -30.80
N ASP A 492 7.61 -29.55 -31.99
CA ASP A 492 6.19 -29.27 -32.24
C ASP A 492 5.68 -27.95 -31.63
N GLY A 493 6.54 -26.92 -31.51
CA GLY A 493 6.17 -25.64 -30.88
C GLY A 493 5.96 -25.74 -29.36
N LYS A 494 6.29 -26.88 -28.75
CA LYS A 494 6.20 -27.09 -27.31
C LYS A 494 7.48 -26.62 -26.63
N PHE A 495 7.31 -26.19 -25.40
CA PHE A 495 8.43 -25.87 -24.52
C PHE A 495 9.35 -27.08 -24.36
N LYS A 496 10.60 -26.95 -24.76
CA LYS A 496 11.63 -27.96 -24.48
C LYS A 496 12.18 -27.71 -23.09
N HIS A 497 11.99 -28.67 -22.20
CA HIS A 497 12.55 -28.56 -20.86
C HIS A 497 14.09 -28.55 -20.98
N PRO A 498 14.78 -27.59 -20.34
CA PRO A 498 16.24 -27.42 -20.51
C PRO A 498 17.04 -28.59 -19.92
N VAL A 499 16.45 -29.36 -19.00
CA VAL A 499 17.00 -30.66 -18.52
C VAL A 499 16.29 -31.77 -19.28
N ASN A 500 17.05 -32.76 -19.74
CA ASN A 500 16.46 -33.96 -20.33
C ASN A 500 15.70 -34.73 -19.24
N LEU A 501 14.38 -34.75 -19.34
CA LEU A 501 13.50 -35.39 -18.36
C LEU A 501 13.35 -36.89 -18.59
N GLY A 502 13.91 -37.45 -19.69
CA GLY A 502 13.75 -38.87 -20.03
C GLY A 502 12.26 -39.27 -20.02
N ASP A 503 11.94 -40.35 -19.33
CA ASP A 503 10.58 -40.89 -19.21
C ASP A 503 9.62 -39.93 -18.47
N LEU A 504 10.14 -38.93 -17.76
CA LEU A 504 9.34 -37.90 -17.07
C LEU A 504 8.88 -36.79 -18.00
N ALA A 505 9.27 -36.79 -19.29
CA ALA A 505 8.91 -35.73 -20.25
C ALA A 505 7.39 -35.58 -20.45
N GLY A 506 6.62 -36.64 -20.22
CA GLY A 506 5.15 -36.63 -20.24
C GLY A 506 4.49 -36.24 -18.92
N THR A 507 5.27 -35.98 -17.88
CA THR A 507 4.75 -35.64 -16.55
C THR A 507 4.30 -34.17 -16.52
N ASN A 508 3.17 -33.91 -15.86
CA ASN A 508 2.64 -32.58 -15.69
C ASN A 508 3.68 -31.67 -14.99
N CYS A 509 3.88 -30.46 -15.50
CA CYS A 509 4.81 -29.47 -14.96
C CYS A 509 4.66 -29.29 -13.45
N THR A 510 3.43 -29.32 -12.95
CA THR A 510 3.11 -29.22 -11.52
C THR A 510 3.58 -30.41 -10.69
N ALA A 511 3.86 -31.56 -11.30
CA ALA A 511 4.37 -32.72 -10.58
C ALA A 511 5.82 -32.50 -10.08
N CYS A 512 6.62 -31.76 -10.85
CA CYS A 512 8.01 -31.44 -10.51
C CYS A 512 8.17 -30.01 -9.97
N HIS A 513 7.38 -29.08 -10.51
CA HIS A 513 7.35 -27.69 -10.02
C HIS A 513 6.38 -27.50 -8.84
N LYS A 514 6.29 -28.50 -7.96
CA LYS A 514 5.61 -28.39 -6.67
C LYS A 514 6.56 -27.69 -5.71
N HIS A 515 6.11 -26.59 -5.14
CA HIS A 515 6.76 -25.99 -3.96
C HIS A 515 6.44 -26.79 -2.67
N THR A 516 6.32 -28.10 -2.77
CA THR A 516 6.19 -28.95 -1.59
C THR A 516 7.60 -29.36 -1.18
N ARG A 517 7.88 -29.25 0.11
CA ARG A 517 9.12 -29.65 0.81
C ARG A 517 9.55 -31.11 0.61
N ALA A 518 9.08 -31.79 -0.43
CA ALA A 518 9.19 -33.24 -0.60
C ALA A 518 10.43 -33.70 -1.35
N PHE A 519 11.10 -32.83 -2.09
CA PHE A 519 12.38 -33.22 -2.72
C PHE A 519 13.52 -32.74 -1.84
N GLN A 520 14.20 -33.69 -1.18
CA GLN A 520 15.45 -33.43 -0.50
C GLN A 520 16.59 -33.68 -1.49
N HIS A 521 17.36 -32.66 -1.75
CA HIS A 521 18.57 -32.81 -2.56
C HIS A 521 19.52 -33.75 -1.82
N PRO A 522 20.13 -34.78 -2.51
CA PRO A 522 20.98 -35.75 -1.86
C PRO A 522 22.25 -35.19 -1.21
N VAL A 523 22.64 -33.98 -1.61
CA VAL A 523 23.72 -33.22 -0.97
C VAL A 523 23.11 -32.04 -0.24
N ASN A 524 23.51 -31.79 1.02
CA ASN A 524 23.06 -30.64 1.78
C ASN A 524 23.69 -29.35 1.20
N LEU A 525 22.97 -28.69 0.31
CA LEU A 525 23.36 -27.45 -0.32
C LEU A 525 22.65 -26.22 0.35
N GLY A 526 22.12 -26.41 1.54
CA GLY A 526 21.33 -25.40 2.24
C GLY A 526 19.87 -25.36 1.75
N ASP A 527 19.22 -24.19 1.90
CA ASP A 527 17.84 -24.02 1.46
C ASP A 527 17.76 -23.82 -0.06
N LEU A 528 17.58 -24.93 -0.77
CA LEU A 528 17.42 -24.96 -2.23
C LEU A 528 15.97 -24.79 -2.70
N SER A 529 15.03 -24.49 -1.82
CA SER A 529 13.62 -24.29 -2.20
C SER A 529 13.43 -23.22 -3.26
N GLN A 530 14.45 -22.43 -3.52
CA GLN A 530 14.50 -21.29 -4.41
C GLN A 530 15.05 -21.61 -5.79
N PHE A 531 15.81 -22.72 -5.89
CA PHE A 531 16.45 -23.10 -7.14
C PHE A 531 15.60 -24.15 -7.85
N LYS A 532 15.49 -24.00 -9.14
CA LYS A 532 14.99 -25.08 -9.98
C LYS A 532 16.14 -26.02 -10.24
N CYS A 533 15.82 -27.30 -10.39
CA CYS A 533 16.81 -28.33 -10.76
C CYS A 533 17.73 -27.86 -11.89
N ILE A 534 17.18 -27.14 -12.85
CA ILE A 534 17.90 -26.55 -13.99
C ILE A 534 18.92 -25.50 -13.62
N ASP A 535 18.69 -24.73 -12.57
CA ASP A 535 19.59 -23.64 -12.19
C ASP A 535 20.96 -24.19 -11.75
N CYS A 536 20.99 -25.43 -11.25
CA CYS A 536 22.19 -26.13 -10.83
C CYS A 536 22.62 -27.25 -11.79
N HIS A 537 21.69 -27.84 -12.54
CA HIS A 537 21.92 -29.02 -13.38
C HIS A 537 21.82 -28.73 -14.88
N ALA A 538 22.22 -27.55 -15.29
CA ALA A 538 22.29 -27.19 -16.70
C ALA A 538 23.25 -28.13 -17.45
N GLY A 539 22.70 -29.06 -18.22
CA GLY A 539 23.48 -29.93 -19.13
C GLY A 539 23.92 -31.29 -18.60
N ARG A 540 23.47 -31.75 -17.41
CA ARG A 540 23.73 -33.12 -16.93
C ARG A 540 22.42 -33.88 -16.65
N ASN A 541 22.39 -35.14 -17.08
CA ASN A 541 21.29 -36.10 -16.87
C ASN A 541 21.35 -36.78 -15.47
N TRP A 542 21.56 -36.03 -14.43
CA TRP A 542 21.78 -36.59 -13.10
C TRP A 542 20.55 -37.23 -12.44
N LEU A 543 19.32 -36.95 -12.95
CA LEU A 543 18.12 -37.68 -12.51
C LEU A 543 18.12 -39.15 -12.87
N LEU A 544 19.03 -39.58 -13.76
CA LEU A 544 19.20 -40.96 -14.21
C LEU A 544 20.50 -41.58 -13.73
N GLU A 545 21.41 -40.83 -13.12
CA GLU A 545 22.66 -41.32 -12.55
C GLU A 545 22.53 -41.39 -11.01
N GLY A 546 21.46 -42.05 -10.55
CA GLY A 546 21.31 -42.41 -9.16
C GLY A 546 22.05 -43.72 -8.89
N ASP A 547 23.14 -43.64 -8.18
CA ASP A 547 23.62 -44.73 -7.33
C ASP A 547 22.97 -44.63 -5.94
#